data_ffaa1793b8d89d797f7827008cc613b4
#
_entry.id   ffaa1793b8d89d797f7827008cc613b4
#
_cell.length_a   1.000
_cell.length_b   1.000
_cell.length_c   1.000
_cell.angle_alpha   90.00
_cell.angle_beta   90.00
_cell.angle_gamma   90.00
#
_symmetry.space_group_name_H-M   'P 1'
#
loop_
_entity.id
_entity.type
_entity.pdbx_description
1 polymer ?
#
loop_
_entity_poly.entity_id
_entity_poly.type
_entity_poly.pdbx_seq_one_letter_code
_entity_poly.pdbx_strand_id
1 'polypeptide(L)'
;MKNHLIELKQAIYDKAYFNDEEGLELDGFQMVDTIETNAKITVEGENIKSLNEVNFYRKQQRLALRNCGVINPENIDEYIAFDGYKALEKVLTSMSQDDVIKEITDSGLRGRGGAGFPTGKKWMFTKMAEGDQKYVVCNADEGDPGAFMDRSILEGDPHNIVEAMMIAGYAIGADKGYIYVRAEYPIAVRRFQKAIDQAREYGILGQNIWGTGFNFDLEIRLGAGAFVCGEETAL
;
A
#
# COMPACT_ATOMS: atom_id res chain seq x y z
N MET A 1 14.42 10.17 18.75
CA MET A 1 14.07 10.32 17.33
C MET A 1 12.75 11.05 17.28
N LYS A 2 12.69 12.16 16.58
CA LYS A 2 11.43 12.88 16.38
C LYS A 2 10.56 12.06 15.41
N ASN A 3 9.29 12.04 15.64
CA ASN A 3 8.29 11.30 14.89
C ASN A 3 8.11 11.94 13.51
N HIS A 4 8.95 11.57 12.55
CA HIS A 4 9.00 12.19 11.22
C HIS A 4 7.66 12.17 10.49
N LEU A 5 6.89 11.09 10.66
CA LEU A 5 5.57 10.97 10.08
C LEU A 5 4.55 11.92 10.74
N ILE A 6 4.68 12.20 12.04
CA ILE A 6 3.85 13.20 12.73
C ILE A 6 4.19 14.60 12.20
N GLU A 7 5.47 14.88 11.97
CA GLU A 7 5.89 16.16 11.38
C GLU A 7 5.38 16.32 9.94
N LEU A 8 5.40 15.25 9.13
CA LEU A 8 4.81 15.23 7.79
C LEU A 8 3.29 15.43 7.83
N LYS A 9 2.58 14.69 8.68
CA LYS A 9 1.13 14.86 8.87
C LYS A 9 0.81 16.28 9.29
N GLN A 10 1.52 16.83 10.28
CA GLN A 10 1.29 18.19 10.75
C GLN A 10 1.54 19.20 9.63
N ALA A 11 2.62 19.04 8.86
CA ALA A 11 2.91 19.91 7.72
C ALA A 11 1.82 19.85 6.64
N ILE A 12 1.23 18.68 6.41
CA ILE A 12 0.10 18.50 5.47
C ILE A 12 -1.15 19.19 6.03
N TYR A 13 -1.47 18.98 7.31
CA TYR A 13 -2.57 19.68 7.97
C TYR A 13 -2.36 21.21 7.98
N ASP A 14 -1.16 21.67 8.30
CA ASP A 14 -0.86 23.10 8.33
C ASP A 14 -1.02 23.73 6.94
N LYS A 15 -0.60 23.05 5.87
CA LYS A 15 -0.88 23.47 4.49
C LYS A 15 -2.38 23.51 4.19
N ALA A 16 -3.14 22.57 4.71
CA ALA A 16 -4.57 22.47 4.49
C ALA A 16 -5.38 23.55 5.24
N TYR A 17 -4.93 23.96 6.43
CA TYR A 17 -5.68 24.88 7.29
C TYR A 17 -5.28 26.34 7.17
N PHE A 18 -4.15 26.69 6.56
CA PHE A 18 -3.66 28.07 6.50
C PHE A 18 -4.16 28.90 5.30
N ASN A 19 -5.01 28.35 4.45
CA ASN A 19 -5.67 29.11 3.37
C ASN A 19 -7.16 29.29 3.68
N ASP A 20 -7.47 30.17 4.63
CA ASP A 20 -8.81 30.37 5.20
C ASP A 20 -9.81 31.09 4.26
N GLU A 21 -9.47 31.49 3.05
CA GLU A 21 -10.40 32.24 2.20
C GLU A 21 -10.71 31.61 0.82
N GLU A 22 -9.95 30.63 0.38
CA GLU A 22 -10.26 29.87 -0.83
C GLU A 22 -9.96 28.39 -0.53
N GLY A 23 -10.98 27.55 -0.47
CA GLY A 23 -10.84 26.13 -0.14
C GLY A 23 -9.64 25.51 -0.86
N LEU A 24 -8.75 24.83 -0.11
CA LEU A 24 -7.51 24.29 -0.64
C LEU A 24 -7.83 23.24 -1.68
N GLU A 25 -7.69 23.55 -2.94
CA GLU A 25 -7.49 22.59 -4.01
C GLU A 25 -6.03 22.10 -3.93
N LEU A 26 -5.77 21.05 -3.20
CA LEU A 26 -4.57 20.26 -3.41
C LEU A 26 -4.78 19.45 -4.70
N ASP A 27 -4.44 20.03 -5.87
CA ASP A 27 -4.56 19.38 -7.18
C ASP A 27 -5.85 18.54 -7.37
N GLY A 28 -7.03 19.12 -7.03
CA GLY A 28 -8.33 18.48 -7.16
C GLY A 28 -8.84 17.74 -5.94
N PHE A 29 -8.20 17.89 -4.78
CA PHE A 29 -8.63 17.30 -3.52
C PHE A 29 -9.36 18.32 -2.66
N GLN A 30 -10.64 18.06 -2.38
CA GLN A 30 -11.36 18.70 -1.28
C GLN A 30 -11.28 17.78 -0.05
N MET A 31 -10.60 18.21 1.00
CA MET A 31 -10.75 17.58 2.31
C MET A 31 -12.20 17.80 2.78
N VAL A 32 -12.99 16.76 2.70
CA VAL A 32 -14.33 16.75 3.28
C VAL A 32 -14.17 16.32 4.73
N ASP A 33 -14.47 17.22 5.65
CA ASP A 33 -14.33 17.05 7.10
C ASP A 33 -15.27 15.98 7.69
N THR A 34 -16.13 15.43 6.88
CA THR A 34 -16.94 14.26 7.17
C THR A 34 -17.06 13.41 5.92
N ILE A 35 -16.65 12.15 6.00
CA ILE A 35 -16.88 11.12 4.98
C ILE A 35 -18.39 10.75 4.96
N GLU A 36 -19.23 11.73 4.89
CA GLU A 36 -20.53 11.62 4.28
C GLU A 36 -20.37 12.05 2.83
N THR A 37 -19.71 11.21 2.04
CA THR A 37 -19.65 11.41 0.60
C THR A 37 -21.06 11.24 0.03
N ASN A 38 -21.78 12.33 0.03
CA ASN A 38 -22.93 12.52 -0.82
C ASN A 38 -22.48 12.82 -2.26
N ALA A 39 -21.43 12.17 -2.72
CA ALA A 39 -21.01 12.20 -4.12
C ALA A 39 -22.11 11.53 -4.94
N LYS A 40 -23.01 12.33 -5.47
CA LYS A 40 -24.01 11.89 -6.43
C LYS A 40 -23.34 11.79 -7.78
N ILE A 41 -22.96 10.59 -8.18
CA ILE A 41 -22.55 10.33 -9.56
C ILE A 41 -23.83 10.23 -10.39
N THR A 42 -23.96 11.09 -11.39
CA THR A 42 -25.07 11.04 -12.36
C THR A 42 -24.59 10.29 -13.60
N VAL A 43 -25.14 9.11 -13.84
CA VAL A 43 -24.94 8.37 -15.08
C VAL A 43 -26.30 8.32 -15.79
N GLU A 44 -26.36 8.80 -17.05
CA GLU A 44 -27.56 8.80 -17.88
C GLU A 44 -28.79 9.49 -17.26
N GLY A 45 -28.55 10.54 -16.45
CA GLY A 45 -29.65 11.34 -15.84
C GLY A 45 -30.27 10.73 -14.58
N GLU A 46 -29.82 9.58 -14.11
CA GLU A 46 -30.22 9.01 -12.82
C GLU A 46 -29.23 9.42 -11.72
N ASN A 47 -29.75 9.83 -10.56
CA ASN A 47 -28.95 10.04 -9.37
C ASN A 47 -28.48 8.67 -8.83
N ILE A 48 -27.20 8.35 -9.04
CA ILE A 48 -26.61 7.17 -8.42
C ILE A 48 -26.44 7.47 -6.92
N LYS A 49 -26.95 6.55 -6.10
CA LYS A 49 -26.83 6.58 -4.65
C LYS A 49 -25.36 6.53 -4.23
N SER A 50 -25.04 7.11 -3.09
CA SER A 50 -23.72 6.92 -2.48
C SER A 50 -23.40 5.43 -2.32
N LEU A 51 -22.13 5.06 -2.25
CA LEU A 51 -21.72 3.65 -2.06
C LEU A 51 -22.43 3.02 -0.85
N ASN A 52 -22.67 3.78 0.21
CA ASN A 52 -23.36 3.32 1.40
C ASN A 52 -24.86 3.05 1.18
N GLU A 53 -25.46 3.61 0.15
CA GLU A 53 -26.86 3.38 -0.23
C GLU A 53 -27.03 2.21 -1.19
N VAL A 54 -25.93 1.76 -1.84
CA VAL A 54 -25.94 0.59 -2.71
C VAL A 54 -25.89 -0.68 -1.86
N ASN A 55 -26.91 -1.52 -1.96
CA ASN A 55 -27.03 -2.73 -1.14
C ASN A 55 -25.81 -3.66 -1.17
N PHE A 56 -25.15 -3.73 -2.30
CA PHE A 56 -23.94 -4.54 -2.48
C PHE A 56 -22.80 -4.01 -1.61
N TYR A 57 -22.51 -2.72 -1.66
CA TYR A 57 -21.41 -2.10 -0.91
C TYR A 57 -21.73 -1.95 0.58
N ARG A 58 -22.96 -1.60 0.94
CA ARG A 58 -23.39 -1.42 2.33
C ARG A 58 -23.20 -2.67 3.19
N LYS A 59 -23.24 -3.86 2.58
CA LYS A 59 -23.06 -5.15 3.27
C LYS A 59 -21.62 -5.61 3.34
N GLN A 60 -20.67 -4.88 2.73
CA GLN A 60 -19.26 -5.25 2.71
C GLN A 60 -18.49 -4.53 3.81
N GLN A 61 -17.54 -5.26 4.41
CA GLN A 61 -16.48 -4.69 5.21
C GLN A 61 -15.19 -4.72 4.39
N ARG A 62 -14.84 -3.59 3.80
CA ARG A 62 -13.64 -3.48 2.95
C ARG A 62 -12.41 -3.25 3.83
N LEU A 63 -11.50 -4.23 3.87
CA LEU A 63 -10.22 -4.13 4.56
C LEU A 63 -9.10 -3.77 3.58
N ALA A 64 -8.81 -4.65 2.62
CA ALA A 64 -7.76 -4.43 1.62
C ALA A 64 -8.10 -3.28 0.65
N LEU A 65 -9.38 -3.06 0.37
CA LEU A 65 -9.87 -2.01 -0.54
C LEU A 65 -10.43 -0.78 0.20
N ARG A 66 -10.04 -0.57 1.46
CA ARG A 66 -10.63 0.50 2.30
C ARG A 66 -10.50 1.89 1.69
N ASN A 67 -9.38 2.17 1.07
CA ASN A 67 -9.06 3.46 0.47
C ASN A 67 -9.46 3.56 -1.01
N CYS A 68 -9.74 2.42 -1.68
CA CYS A 68 -10.08 2.42 -3.10
C CYS A 68 -11.37 3.19 -3.38
N GLY A 69 -11.30 4.22 -4.21
CA GLY A 69 -12.39 5.13 -4.51
C GLY A 69 -12.67 6.18 -3.40
N VAL A 70 -11.81 6.25 -2.37
CA VAL A 70 -11.89 7.22 -1.28
C VAL A 70 -10.76 8.24 -1.40
N ILE A 71 -9.53 7.78 -1.67
CA ILE A 71 -8.35 8.63 -1.86
C ILE A 71 -7.96 8.68 -3.34
N ASN A 72 -7.22 9.72 -3.71
CA ASN A 72 -6.52 9.76 -5.00
C ASN A 72 -5.27 8.88 -4.93
N PRO A 73 -5.21 7.74 -5.66
CA PRO A 73 -4.08 6.81 -5.60
C PRO A 73 -2.77 7.39 -6.14
N GLU A 74 -2.83 8.55 -6.77
CA GLU A 74 -1.67 9.25 -7.32
C GLU A 74 -1.16 10.38 -6.41
N ASN A 75 -1.70 10.47 -5.18
CA ASN A 75 -1.35 11.50 -4.20
C ASN A 75 -0.97 10.87 -2.85
N ILE A 76 0.31 10.91 -2.51
CA ILE A 76 0.83 10.37 -1.25
C ILE A 76 0.29 11.12 -0.02
N ASP A 77 0.02 12.41 -0.13
CA ASP A 77 -0.48 13.22 0.99
C ASP A 77 -1.84 12.71 1.46
N GLU A 78 -2.70 12.32 0.52
CA GLU A 78 -4.00 11.73 0.87
C GLU A 78 -3.83 10.38 1.58
N TYR A 79 -2.92 9.52 1.10
CA TYR A 79 -2.63 8.26 1.77
C TYR A 79 -2.14 8.49 3.21
N ILE A 80 -1.23 9.45 3.42
CA ILE A 80 -0.72 9.83 4.73
C ILE A 80 -1.84 10.41 5.62
N ALA A 81 -2.72 11.27 5.07
CA ALA A 81 -3.86 11.84 5.80
C ALA A 81 -4.82 10.75 6.32
N PHE A 82 -4.97 9.66 5.58
CA PHE A 82 -5.76 8.48 5.95
C PHE A 82 -4.97 7.42 6.75
N ASP A 83 -4.03 7.86 7.58
CA ASP A 83 -3.19 7.01 8.44
C ASP A 83 -2.21 6.10 7.69
N GLY A 84 -1.92 6.39 6.44
CA GLY A 84 -0.89 5.70 5.67
C GLY A 84 0.49 5.86 6.31
N TYR A 85 1.32 4.83 6.16
CA TYR A 85 2.66 4.70 6.75
C TYR A 85 2.73 4.73 8.29
N LYS A 86 1.60 4.81 8.99
CA LYS A 86 1.56 4.79 10.45
C LYS A 86 1.98 3.43 11.03
N ALA A 87 1.65 2.35 10.34
CA ALA A 87 2.08 1.02 10.74
C ALA A 87 3.60 0.86 10.54
N LEU A 88 4.14 1.36 9.44
CA LEU A 88 5.58 1.39 9.19
C LEU A 88 6.31 2.21 10.25
N GLU A 89 5.78 3.39 10.62
CA GLU A 89 6.36 4.22 11.68
C GLU A 89 6.44 3.44 13.01
N LYS A 90 5.34 2.80 13.42
CA LYS A 90 5.32 1.95 14.62
C LYS A 90 6.39 0.86 14.54
N VAL A 91 6.50 0.19 13.40
CA VAL A 91 7.47 -0.89 13.17
C VAL A 91 8.90 -0.36 13.31
N LEU A 92 9.25 0.71 12.61
CA LEU A 92 10.64 1.20 12.58
C LEU A 92 11.09 1.89 13.86
N THR A 93 10.16 2.43 14.67
CA THR A 93 10.50 3.21 15.87
C THR A 93 10.33 2.45 17.17
N SER A 94 9.51 1.41 17.23
CA SER A 94 9.12 0.78 18.49
C SER A 94 9.10 -0.75 18.49
N MET A 95 9.41 -1.41 17.37
CA MET A 95 9.37 -2.86 17.29
C MET A 95 10.68 -3.44 16.78
N SER A 96 11.08 -4.59 17.33
CA SER A 96 12.12 -5.42 16.73
C SER A 96 11.54 -6.26 15.58
N GLN A 97 12.41 -6.83 14.75
CA GLN A 97 11.99 -7.75 13.70
C GLN A 97 11.17 -8.94 14.25
N ASP A 98 11.57 -9.44 15.41
CA ASP A 98 10.87 -10.56 16.06
C ASP A 98 9.49 -10.16 16.58
N ASP A 99 9.35 -8.93 17.09
CA ASP A 99 8.05 -8.40 17.51
C ASP A 99 7.09 -8.29 16.32
N VAL A 100 7.56 -7.83 15.17
CA VAL A 100 6.76 -7.76 13.94
C VAL A 100 6.31 -9.15 13.49
N ILE A 101 7.25 -10.12 13.43
CA ILE A 101 6.92 -11.50 13.06
C ILE A 101 5.93 -12.10 14.05
N LYS A 102 6.10 -11.83 15.34
CA LYS A 102 5.17 -12.28 16.37
C LYS A 102 3.78 -11.68 16.19
N GLU A 103 3.66 -10.36 15.97
CA GLU A 103 2.37 -9.70 15.77
C GLU A 103 1.63 -10.28 14.55
N ILE A 104 2.34 -10.51 13.44
CA ILE A 104 1.78 -11.14 12.24
C ILE A 104 1.38 -12.62 12.51
N THR A 105 2.15 -13.33 13.31
CA THR A 105 1.82 -14.72 13.69
C THR A 105 0.56 -14.76 14.56
N ASP A 106 0.50 -13.91 15.58
CA ASP A 106 -0.62 -13.83 16.52
C ASP A 106 -1.92 -13.38 15.84
N SER A 107 -1.82 -12.54 14.79
CA SER A 107 -2.96 -12.12 13.97
C SER A 107 -3.61 -13.26 13.19
N GLY A 108 -2.91 -14.37 13.02
CA GLY A 108 -3.38 -15.49 12.21
C GLY A 108 -3.41 -15.23 10.70
N LEU A 109 -2.76 -14.14 10.22
CA LEU A 109 -2.71 -13.80 8.79
C LEU A 109 -2.13 -14.94 7.96
N ARG A 110 -2.79 -15.25 6.86
CA ARG A 110 -2.41 -16.30 5.92
C ARG A 110 -2.28 -15.75 4.51
N GLY A 111 -1.47 -16.43 3.70
CA GLY A 111 -1.36 -16.16 2.27
C GLY A 111 -2.72 -16.26 1.55
N ARG A 112 -2.91 -15.47 0.53
CA ARG A 112 -4.15 -15.39 -0.28
C ARG A 112 -4.00 -15.99 -1.68
N GLY A 113 -2.85 -16.61 -1.98
CA GLY A 113 -2.58 -17.28 -3.25
C GLY A 113 -3.13 -18.72 -3.35
N GLY A 114 -4.04 -19.13 -2.46
CA GLY A 114 -4.70 -20.43 -2.47
C GLY A 114 -4.20 -21.42 -1.41
N ALA A 115 -2.90 -21.49 -1.14
CA ALA A 115 -2.33 -22.42 -0.15
C ALA A 115 -2.62 -22.04 1.31
N GLY A 116 -2.90 -20.77 1.60
CA GLY A 116 -3.21 -20.32 2.94
C GLY A 116 -2.07 -20.49 3.96
N PHE A 117 -0.82 -20.44 3.50
CA PHE A 117 0.34 -20.61 4.38
C PHE A 117 0.41 -19.48 5.41
N PRO A 118 0.72 -19.77 6.70
CA PRO A 118 0.81 -18.74 7.74
C PRO A 118 1.91 -17.71 7.44
N THR A 119 1.54 -16.44 7.29
CA THR A 119 2.45 -15.37 6.85
C THR A 119 3.60 -15.15 7.84
N GLY A 120 3.32 -15.08 9.13
CA GLY A 120 4.37 -14.91 10.15
C GLY A 120 5.37 -16.07 10.16
N LYS A 121 4.91 -17.30 9.90
CA LYS A 121 5.79 -18.46 9.80
C LYS A 121 6.70 -18.39 8.57
N LYS A 122 6.18 -17.91 7.44
CA LYS A 122 6.96 -17.66 6.22
C LYS A 122 8.05 -16.61 6.47
N TRP A 123 7.70 -15.52 7.12
CA TRP A 123 8.66 -14.46 7.44
C TRP A 123 9.73 -14.92 8.41
N MET A 124 9.36 -15.72 9.43
CA MET A 124 10.30 -16.31 10.37
C MET A 124 11.32 -17.21 9.64
N PHE A 125 10.86 -18.10 8.76
CA PHE A 125 11.76 -18.95 7.97
C PHE A 125 12.70 -18.15 7.08
N THR A 126 12.19 -17.11 6.42
CA THR A 126 13.02 -16.24 5.59
C THR A 126 14.04 -15.46 6.42
N LYS A 127 13.64 -14.98 7.60
CA LYS A 127 14.56 -14.29 8.52
C LYS A 127 15.71 -15.23 8.96
N MET A 128 15.40 -16.49 9.26
CA MET A 128 16.36 -17.49 9.72
C MET A 128 17.22 -18.07 8.60
N ALA A 129 16.81 -17.94 7.35
CA ALA A 129 17.57 -18.46 6.23
C ALA A 129 18.93 -17.76 6.13
N GLU A 130 19.98 -18.55 5.94
CA GLU A 130 21.33 -18.05 5.69
C GLU A 130 21.40 -17.43 4.29
N GLY A 131 22.15 -16.34 4.13
CA GLY A 131 22.37 -15.65 2.87
C GLY A 131 22.70 -14.17 3.09
N ASP A 132 23.53 -13.65 2.21
CA ASP A 132 24.01 -12.26 2.30
C ASP A 132 22.93 -11.26 1.86
N GLN A 133 21.97 -11.70 1.05
CA GLN A 133 20.90 -10.87 0.49
C GLN A 133 19.55 -11.55 0.63
N LYS A 134 18.55 -10.78 1.07
CA LYS A 134 17.15 -11.20 1.08
C LYS A 134 16.31 -10.23 0.27
N TYR A 135 15.22 -10.73 -0.27
CA TYR A 135 14.32 -9.97 -1.12
C TYR A 135 12.86 -10.11 -0.66
N VAL A 136 12.07 -9.08 -0.89
CA VAL A 136 10.62 -9.16 -0.83
C VAL A 136 10.09 -9.15 -2.26
N VAL A 137 9.31 -10.16 -2.63
CA VAL A 137 8.66 -10.20 -3.95
C VAL A 137 7.16 -10.10 -3.76
N CYS A 138 6.57 -9.06 -4.37
CA CYS A 138 5.13 -8.94 -4.50
C CYS A 138 4.72 -9.63 -5.81
N ASN A 139 4.08 -10.78 -5.69
CA ASN A 139 3.44 -11.41 -6.84
C ASN A 139 2.14 -10.66 -7.15
N ALA A 140 2.19 -9.81 -8.15
CA ALA A 140 1.09 -9.04 -8.70
C ALA A 140 0.74 -9.46 -10.14
N ASP A 141 1.07 -10.71 -10.49
CA ASP A 141 0.73 -11.33 -11.76
C ASP A 141 -0.61 -12.06 -11.65
N GLU A 142 -1.70 -11.30 -11.72
CA GLU A 142 -3.06 -11.81 -11.64
C GLU A 142 -3.50 -12.35 -13.01
N GLY A 143 -3.07 -13.58 -13.33
CA GLY A 143 -3.24 -14.19 -14.64
C GLY A 143 -4.61 -14.80 -14.92
N ASP A 144 -5.45 -14.99 -13.90
CA ASP A 144 -6.74 -15.64 -14.03
C ASP A 144 -7.75 -14.75 -14.77
N PRO A 145 -8.36 -15.20 -15.90
CA PRO A 145 -9.31 -14.39 -16.64
C PRO A 145 -10.51 -13.97 -15.79
N GLY A 146 -10.79 -12.66 -15.75
CA GLY A 146 -11.87 -12.10 -14.95
C GLY A 146 -11.51 -11.82 -13.48
N ALA A 147 -10.32 -12.22 -13.02
CA ALA A 147 -9.78 -11.78 -11.73
C ALA A 147 -9.15 -10.39 -11.88
N PHE A 148 -9.51 -9.49 -10.98
CA PHE A 148 -8.98 -8.11 -10.94
C PHE A 148 -8.92 -7.54 -9.52
N MET A 149 -8.79 -8.40 -8.52
CA MET A 149 -8.68 -8.02 -7.11
C MET A 149 -7.33 -7.34 -6.85
N ASP A 150 -6.23 -7.93 -7.28
CA ASP A 150 -4.89 -7.38 -7.12
C ASP A 150 -4.76 -6.07 -7.93
N ARG A 151 -5.28 -6.06 -9.16
CA ARG A 151 -5.38 -4.88 -10.00
C ARG A 151 -6.09 -3.73 -9.27
N SER A 152 -7.19 -4.01 -8.59
CA SER A 152 -7.96 -3.01 -7.87
C SER A 152 -7.15 -2.35 -6.75
N ILE A 153 -6.31 -3.12 -6.03
CA ILE A 153 -5.43 -2.59 -5.00
C ILE A 153 -4.30 -1.77 -5.63
N LEU A 154 -3.64 -2.32 -6.65
CA LEU A 154 -2.52 -1.66 -7.32
C LEU A 154 -2.94 -0.32 -7.96
N GLU A 155 -4.16 -0.25 -8.51
CA GLU A 155 -4.69 0.96 -9.13
C GLU A 155 -5.33 1.92 -8.12
N GLY A 156 -5.89 1.41 -7.02
CA GLY A 156 -6.70 2.20 -6.09
C GLY A 156 -5.99 2.62 -4.81
N ASP A 157 -4.92 1.89 -4.40
CA ASP A 157 -4.17 2.17 -3.16
C ASP A 157 -2.74 1.59 -3.24
N PRO A 158 -1.91 2.06 -4.19
CA PRO A 158 -0.56 1.52 -4.39
C PRO A 158 0.36 1.72 -3.18
N HIS A 159 0.20 2.83 -2.43
CA HIS A 159 1.00 3.11 -1.24
C HIS A 159 0.81 2.08 -0.12
N ASN A 160 -0.37 1.46 -0.03
CA ASN A 160 -0.62 0.37 0.92
C ASN A 160 0.29 -0.84 0.66
N ILE A 161 0.54 -1.15 -0.62
CA ILE A 161 1.48 -2.22 -1.00
C ILE A 161 2.93 -1.81 -0.71
N VAL A 162 3.31 -0.55 -1.00
CA VAL A 162 4.63 -0.02 -0.64
C VAL A 162 4.89 -0.19 0.86
N GLU A 163 3.96 0.27 1.70
CA GLU A 163 4.06 0.15 3.16
C GLU A 163 4.17 -1.31 3.61
N ALA A 164 3.32 -2.19 3.09
CA ALA A 164 3.31 -3.61 3.43
C ALA A 164 4.63 -4.30 3.06
N MET A 165 5.19 -3.99 1.89
CA MET A 165 6.48 -4.54 1.45
C MET A 165 7.64 -4.05 2.31
N MET A 166 7.61 -2.80 2.76
CA MET A 166 8.61 -2.25 3.67
C MET A 166 8.58 -2.93 5.03
N ILE A 167 7.38 -3.15 5.59
CA ILE A 167 7.19 -3.87 6.86
C ILE A 167 7.72 -5.30 6.73
N ALA A 168 7.40 -5.98 5.62
CA ALA A 168 7.92 -7.32 5.35
C ALA A 168 9.45 -7.32 5.21
N GLY A 169 10.00 -6.34 4.47
CA GLY A 169 11.44 -6.14 4.30
C GLY A 169 12.15 -5.96 5.65
N TYR A 170 11.64 -5.08 6.49
CA TYR A 170 12.16 -4.90 7.84
C TYR A 170 12.15 -6.20 8.64
N ALA A 171 11.01 -6.90 8.67
CA ALA A 171 10.83 -8.12 9.45
C ALA A 171 11.81 -9.24 9.07
N ILE A 172 12.11 -9.40 7.78
CA ILE A 172 12.99 -10.48 7.30
C ILE A 172 14.46 -10.06 7.11
N GLY A 173 14.75 -8.76 7.24
CA GLY A 173 16.09 -8.20 7.01
C GLY A 173 16.44 -8.05 5.54
N ALA A 174 15.47 -7.73 4.69
CA ALA A 174 15.68 -7.40 3.28
C ALA A 174 15.79 -5.89 3.10
N ASP A 175 16.61 -5.46 2.15
CA ASP A 175 16.78 -4.07 1.75
C ASP A 175 16.26 -3.78 0.33
N LYS A 176 15.76 -4.80 -0.36
CA LYS A 176 15.26 -4.72 -1.74
C LYS A 176 13.96 -5.51 -1.91
N GLY A 177 13.03 -4.88 -2.64
CA GLY A 177 11.80 -5.55 -3.05
C GLY A 177 11.53 -5.42 -4.56
N TYR A 178 10.81 -6.40 -5.09
CA TYR A 178 10.35 -6.42 -6.47
C TYR A 178 8.84 -6.60 -6.53
N ILE A 179 8.22 -5.86 -7.44
CA ILE A 179 6.82 -6.03 -7.77
C ILE A 179 6.74 -6.65 -9.16
N TYR A 180 6.36 -7.91 -9.21
CA TYR A 180 6.16 -8.61 -10.47
C TYR A 180 4.71 -8.46 -10.90
N VAL A 181 4.47 -7.62 -11.91
CA VAL A 181 3.14 -7.23 -12.37
C VAL A 181 2.95 -7.51 -13.86
N ARG A 182 1.75 -7.87 -14.24
CA ARG A 182 1.39 -8.11 -15.64
C ARG A 182 1.59 -6.86 -16.51
N ALA A 183 2.18 -7.03 -17.70
CA ALA A 183 2.27 -5.97 -18.69
C ALA A 183 0.88 -5.47 -19.17
N GLU A 184 -0.15 -6.30 -19.03
CA GLU A 184 -1.53 -6.01 -19.40
C GLU A 184 -2.23 -5.05 -18.42
N TYR A 185 -1.57 -4.66 -17.30
CA TYR A 185 -2.08 -3.70 -16.33
C TYR A 185 -1.34 -2.36 -16.39
N PRO A 186 -1.36 -1.62 -17.52
CA PRO A 186 -0.55 -0.41 -17.69
C PRO A 186 -0.91 0.72 -16.70
N ILE A 187 -2.16 0.80 -16.26
CA ILE A 187 -2.60 1.79 -15.27
C ILE A 187 -2.01 1.45 -13.90
N ALA A 188 -2.06 0.19 -13.49
CA ALA A 188 -1.45 -0.28 -12.25
C ALA A 188 0.05 0.01 -12.21
N VAL A 189 0.77 -0.33 -13.29
CA VAL A 189 2.21 -0.07 -13.43
C VAL A 189 2.53 1.42 -13.27
N ARG A 190 1.80 2.29 -13.99
CA ARG A 190 2.01 3.73 -13.92
C ARG A 190 1.75 4.30 -12.53
N ARG A 191 0.63 3.93 -11.90
CA ARG A 191 0.27 4.41 -10.56
C ARG A 191 1.24 3.89 -9.50
N PHE A 192 1.63 2.62 -9.61
CA PHE A 192 2.59 2.06 -8.68
C PHE A 192 3.98 2.68 -8.82
N GLN A 193 4.44 2.94 -10.06
CA GLN A 193 5.71 3.65 -10.28
C GLN A 193 5.66 5.05 -9.65
N LYS A 194 4.55 5.77 -9.85
CA LYS A 194 4.35 7.08 -9.22
C LYS A 194 4.40 7.00 -7.68
N ALA A 195 3.79 5.98 -7.09
CA ALA A 195 3.82 5.76 -5.64
C ALA A 195 5.25 5.49 -5.13
N ILE A 196 6.05 4.70 -5.86
CA ILE A 196 7.46 4.47 -5.54
C ILE A 196 8.24 5.79 -5.60
N ASP A 197 8.06 6.57 -6.65
CA ASP A 197 8.78 7.83 -6.84
C ASP A 197 8.41 8.85 -5.75
N GLN A 198 7.13 8.98 -5.40
CA GLN A 198 6.69 9.80 -4.28
C GLN A 198 7.23 9.32 -2.94
N ALA A 199 7.24 8.01 -2.69
CA ALA A 199 7.79 7.45 -1.46
C ALA A 199 9.32 7.72 -1.33
N ARG A 200 10.05 7.73 -2.44
CA ARG A 200 11.47 8.14 -2.47
C ARG A 200 11.63 9.63 -2.20
N GLU A 201 10.83 10.46 -2.84
CA GLU A 201 10.85 11.92 -2.65
C GLU A 201 10.58 12.31 -1.20
N TYR A 202 9.68 11.59 -0.52
CA TYR A 202 9.32 11.80 0.88
C TYR A 202 10.29 11.13 1.87
N GLY A 203 11.35 10.48 1.39
CA GLY A 203 12.33 9.77 2.23
C GLY A 203 11.75 8.55 2.96
N ILE A 204 10.67 7.99 2.42
CA ILE A 204 10.01 6.78 2.91
C ILE A 204 10.68 5.54 2.29
N LEU A 205 11.18 5.63 1.06
CA LEU A 205 12.03 4.63 0.42
C LEU A 205 13.46 5.15 0.27
N GLY A 206 14.43 4.25 0.27
CA GLY A 206 15.87 4.54 0.06
C GLY A 206 16.74 4.16 1.24
N GLN A 207 17.69 5.04 1.58
CA GLN A 207 18.69 4.77 2.61
C GLN A 207 18.37 5.46 3.92
N ASN A 208 18.66 4.77 5.04
CA ASN A 208 18.52 5.28 6.40
C ASN A 208 17.16 5.94 6.66
N ILE A 209 16.10 5.22 6.29
CA ILE A 209 14.72 5.69 6.35
C ILE A 209 14.41 6.22 7.76
N TRP A 210 14.02 7.49 7.84
CA TRP A 210 13.72 8.23 9.07
C TRP A 210 14.81 8.17 10.16
N GLY A 211 16.07 7.95 9.76
CA GLY A 211 17.20 7.87 10.69
C GLY A 211 17.25 6.59 11.52
N THR A 212 16.53 5.54 11.12
CA THR A 212 16.43 4.26 11.84
C THR A 212 17.53 3.27 11.49
N GLY A 213 18.33 3.55 10.46
CA GLY A 213 19.29 2.62 9.88
C GLY A 213 18.68 1.61 8.91
N PHE A 214 17.36 1.58 8.75
CA PHE A 214 16.70 0.72 7.78
C PHE A 214 16.87 1.28 6.37
N ASN A 215 17.26 0.41 5.45
CA ASN A 215 17.35 0.70 4.03
C ASN A 215 16.36 -0.19 3.30
N PHE A 216 15.59 0.36 2.37
CA PHE A 216 14.71 -0.44 1.53
C PHE A 216 14.33 0.31 0.27
N ASP A 217 14.37 -0.37 -0.87
CA ASP A 217 13.92 0.18 -2.14
C ASP A 217 13.15 -0.83 -2.97
N LEU A 218 12.31 -0.33 -3.88
CA LEU A 218 11.39 -1.12 -4.69
C LEU A 218 11.65 -0.94 -6.17
N GLU A 219 11.43 -2.01 -6.93
CA GLU A 219 11.55 -2.02 -8.38
C GLU A 219 10.41 -2.82 -9.02
N ILE A 220 9.80 -2.28 -10.07
CA ILE A 220 8.77 -2.98 -10.84
C ILE A 220 9.43 -3.88 -11.88
N ARG A 221 8.94 -5.12 -11.97
CA ARG A 221 9.26 -6.08 -13.02
C ARG A 221 7.99 -6.44 -13.77
N LEU A 222 8.05 -6.31 -15.08
CA LEU A 222 6.91 -6.61 -15.96
C LEU A 222 6.93 -8.08 -16.36
N GLY A 223 5.80 -8.75 -16.20
CA GLY A 223 5.58 -10.08 -16.73
C GLY A 223 5.52 -10.08 -18.26
N ALA A 224 5.94 -11.19 -18.86
CA ALA A 224 5.96 -11.38 -20.31
C ALA A 224 4.74 -12.16 -20.87
N GLY A 225 3.62 -12.17 -20.14
CA GLY A 225 2.38 -12.83 -20.55
C GLY A 225 2.33 -14.34 -20.27
N ALA A 226 3.29 -14.88 -19.53
CA ALA A 226 3.29 -16.28 -19.16
C ALA A 226 2.44 -16.50 -17.89
N PHE A 227 1.59 -17.55 -17.91
CA PHE A 227 0.81 -17.96 -16.73
C PHE A 227 1.64 -18.90 -15.83
N VAL A 228 2.66 -18.36 -15.17
CA VAL A 228 3.66 -19.16 -14.43
C VAL A 228 3.83 -18.78 -12.96
N CYS A 229 3.21 -17.71 -12.49
CA CYS A 229 3.45 -17.21 -11.13
C CYS A 229 2.78 -18.03 -10.01
N GLY A 230 2.09 -19.10 -10.34
CA GLY A 230 1.68 -20.14 -9.40
C GLY A 230 2.80 -21.12 -9.04
N GLU A 231 3.85 -21.15 -9.83
CA GLU A 231 5.07 -21.92 -9.59
C GLU A 231 6.14 -21.00 -8.99
N GLU A 232 6.41 -21.13 -7.71
CA GLU A 232 7.30 -20.21 -6.97
C GLU A 232 8.75 -20.23 -7.48
N THR A 233 9.18 -21.30 -8.14
CA THR A 233 10.50 -21.39 -8.75
C THR A 233 10.58 -20.69 -10.11
N ALA A 234 9.46 -20.30 -10.69
CA ALA A 234 9.38 -19.56 -11.94
C ALA A 234 9.34 -18.04 -11.72
N LEU A 235 8.88 -17.61 -10.57
CA LEU A 235 8.83 -16.22 -10.16
C LEU A 235 10.20 -15.73 -9.69
#